data_35a163f907cec23dd22adb05865afedd
#
_entry.id   35a163f907cec23dd22adb05865afedd
#
_cell.length_a   1.000
_cell.length_b   1.000
_cell.length_c   1.000
_cell.angle_alpha   90.00
_cell.angle_beta   90.00
_cell.angle_gamma   90.00
#
_symmetry.space_group_name_H-M   'P 1'
#
loop_
_entity.id
_entity.type
_entity.pdbx_description
1 polymer ?
#
loop_
_entity_poly.entity_id
_entity_poly.type
_entity_poly.pdbx_seq_one_letter_code
_entity_poly.pdbx_strand_id
1 'polypeptide(L)'
;MHTYKSIAVGTDGSATSMVAVRAAASLARVYGAELTIICAHYTASGSMLNSTNAELSRVDIVTATNAREILRKADEIAKEEQAGKVNLVSKGGQPANVLVEAVGGYGVDLLVVGNKGMRSMAGRIFGNIPGNVAKKAPVDVMLVDTRAEGHD
;
A
#
# COMPACT_ATOMS: atom_id res chain seq x y z
N MET A 1 9.56 -12.26 23.31
CA MET A 1 10.05 -11.49 22.17
C MET A 1 8.89 -11.15 21.23
N HIS A 2 8.79 -9.91 20.82
CA HIS A 2 7.75 -9.50 19.91
C HIS A 2 8.20 -9.77 18.47
N THR A 3 7.46 -10.59 17.76
CA THR A 3 7.81 -10.95 16.38
C THR A 3 6.56 -10.83 15.49
N TYR A 4 6.81 -10.76 14.18
CA TYR A 4 5.75 -10.74 13.19
C TYR A 4 5.89 -11.93 12.26
N LYS A 5 4.77 -12.53 11.90
CA LYS A 5 4.72 -13.67 11.01
C LYS A 5 4.18 -13.31 9.62
N SER A 6 3.38 -12.26 9.54
CA SER A 6 2.77 -11.83 8.29
C SER A 6 2.72 -10.31 8.24
N ILE A 7 3.47 -9.74 7.33
CA ILE A 7 3.61 -8.29 7.19
C ILE A 7 2.95 -7.86 5.88
N ALA A 8 2.15 -6.80 5.93
CA ALA A 8 1.55 -6.22 4.73
C ALA A 8 2.06 -4.81 4.52
N VAL A 9 2.11 -4.37 3.28
CA VAL A 9 2.48 -3.00 2.93
C VAL A 9 1.63 -2.53 1.76
N GLY A 10 1.20 -1.27 1.80
CA GLY A 10 0.46 -0.66 0.71
C GLY A 10 1.38 0.16 -0.19
N THR A 11 1.07 0.18 -1.47
CA THR A 11 1.79 1.01 -2.43
C THR A 11 0.84 1.54 -3.50
N ASP A 12 1.12 2.75 -3.97
CA ASP A 12 0.42 3.35 -5.11
C ASP A 12 1.37 3.57 -6.29
N GLY A 13 2.55 3.01 -6.21
CA GLY A 13 3.55 3.14 -7.27
C GLY A 13 4.43 4.37 -7.15
N SER A 14 4.16 5.27 -6.21
CA SER A 14 5.01 6.44 -6.01
C SER A 14 6.36 6.04 -5.43
N ALA A 15 7.37 6.87 -5.66
CA ALA A 15 8.71 6.61 -5.11
C ALA A 15 8.66 6.52 -3.60
N THR A 16 7.86 7.38 -2.95
CA THR A 16 7.75 7.36 -1.49
C THR A 16 7.10 6.08 -0.98
N SER A 17 6.06 5.58 -1.68
CA SER A 17 5.43 4.33 -1.25
C SER A 17 6.37 3.13 -1.44
N MET A 18 7.27 3.21 -2.42
CA MET A 18 8.24 2.12 -2.64
C MET A 18 9.31 2.09 -1.53
N VAL A 19 9.57 3.21 -0.86
CA VAL A 19 10.42 3.21 0.33
C VAL A 19 9.76 2.35 1.42
N ALA A 20 8.45 2.47 1.59
CA ALA A 20 7.73 1.65 2.55
C ALA A 20 7.76 0.16 2.16
N VAL A 21 7.65 -0.14 0.87
CA VAL A 21 7.76 -1.52 0.39
C VAL A 21 9.14 -2.10 0.75
N ARG A 22 10.20 -1.34 0.52
CA ARG A 22 11.55 -1.78 0.84
C ARG A 22 11.71 -2.04 2.33
N ALA A 23 11.20 -1.15 3.17
CA ALA A 23 11.25 -1.31 4.62
C ALA A 23 10.51 -2.57 5.07
N ALA A 24 9.31 -2.79 4.52
CA ALA A 24 8.51 -3.97 4.87
C ALA A 24 9.19 -5.25 4.42
N ALA A 25 9.79 -5.25 3.24
CA ALA A 25 10.50 -6.41 2.72
C ALA A 25 11.72 -6.76 3.59
N SER A 26 12.45 -5.74 4.02
CA SER A 26 13.58 -5.90 4.91
C SER A 26 13.16 -6.50 6.24
N LEU A 27 12.06 -6.00 6.81
CA LEU A 27 11.51 -6.54 8.05
C LEU A 27 11.04 -7.99 7.87
N ALA A 28 10.40 -8.28 6.75
CA ALA A 28 9.95 -9.64 6.47
C ALA A 28 11.14 -10.60 6.44
N ARG A 29 12.24 -10.19 5.84
CA ARG A 29 13.45 -11.01 5.83
C ARG A 29 13.96 -11.24 7.26
N VAL A 30 14.05 -10.18 8.06
CA VAL A 30 14.59 -10.27 9.41
C VAL A 30 13.77 -11.19 10.30
N TYR A 31 12.44 -11.10 10.21
CA TYR A 31 11.55 -11.91 11.02
C TYR A 31 11.24 -13.28 10.42
N GLY A 32 11.64 -13.52 9.18
CA GLY A 32 11.20 -14.71 8.47
C GLY A 32 9.70 -14.69 8.20
N ALA A 33 9.14 -13.50 8.01
CA ALA A 33 7.70 -13.30 7.84
C ALA A 33 7.31 -13.36 6.37
N GLU A 34 6.06 -13.71 6.13
CA GLU A 34 5.43 -13.60 4.82
C GLU A 34 5.14 -12.12 4.55
N LEU A 35 5.35 -11.68 3.32
CA LEU A 35 5.08 -10.30 2.92
C LEU A 35 3.93 -10.25 1.94
N THR A 36 2.94 -9.40 2.21
CA THR A 36 1.83 -9.15 1.28
C THR A 36 1.89 -7.71 0.83
N ILE A 37 2.04 -7.49 -0.47
CA ILE A 37 2.09 -6.15 -1.05
C ILE A 37 0.74 -5.85 -1.68
N ILE A 38 0.13 -4.75 -1.27
CA ILE A 38 -1.24 -4.41 -1.63
C ILE A 38 -1.27 -3.13 -2.43
N CYS A 39 -1.93 -3.16 -3.58
CA CYS A 39 -2.17 -1.98 -4.39
C CYS A 39 -3.67 -1.82 -4.61
N ALA A 40 -4.22 -0.73 -4.11
CA ALA A 40 -5.62 -0.40 -4.35
C ALA A 40 -5.75 0.26 -5.71
N HIS A 41 -6.80 -0.08 -6.45
CA HIS A 41 -7.02 0.52 -7.75
C HIS A 41 -8.42 1.08 -7.86
N TYR A 42 -8.59 2.00 -8.80
CA TYR A 42 -9.87 2.63 -9.08
C TYR A 42 -10.88 1.60 -9.64
N THR A 43 -12.12 1.73 -9.18
CA THR A 43 -13.23 0.97 -9.74
C THR A 43 -14.28 1.96 -10.23
N ALA A 44 -14.93 1.61 -11.33
CA ALA A 44 -15.96 2.46 -11.92
C ALA A 44 -17.32 2.21 -11.27
N SER A 45 -17.36 2.26 -9.94
CA SER A 45 -18.60 2.02 -9.21
C SER A 45 -18.78 3.06 -8.09
N GLY A 46 -19.96 3.09 -7.54
CA GLY A 46 -20.27 4.01 -6.45
C GLY A 46 -20.12 5.46 -6.85
N SER A 47 -19.58 6.26 -5.97
CA SER A 47 -19.45 7.70 -6.18
C SER A 47 -18.58 8.06 -7.36
N MET A 48 -17.72 7.18 -7.80
CA MET A 48 -16.85 7.46 -8.91
C MET A 48 -17.58 7.55 -10.24
N LEU A 49 -18.73 6.92 -10.34
CA LEU A 49 -19.56 7.03 -11.54
C LEU A 49 -20.11 8.43 -11.76
N ASN A 50 -20.16 9.23 -10.73
CA ASN A 50 -20.68 10.58 -10.80
C ASN A 50 -19.62 11.62 -11.13
N SER A 51 -18.36 11.20 -11.21
CA SER A 51 -17.27 12.10 -11.55
C SER A 51 -17.26 12.34 -13.05
N THR A 52 -16.92 13.57 -13.44
CA THR A 52 -16.79 13.89 -14.86
C THR A 52 -15.50 13.29 -15.39
N ASN A 53 -15.46 13.05 -16.69
CA ASN A 53 -14.23 12.56 -17.33
C ASN A 53 -13.09 13.57 -17.14
N ALA A 54 -13.41 14.87 -17.14
CA ALA A 54 -12.40 15.89 -16.93
C ALA A 54 -11.80 15.81 -15.54
N GLU A 55 -12.61 15.52 -14.53
CA GLU A 55 -12.12 15.36 -13.17
C GLU A 55 -11.23 14.13 -13.06
N LEU A 56 -11.68 13.01 -13.62
CA LEU A 56 -10.92 11.77 -13.57
C LEU A 56 -9.59 11.90 -14.28
N SER A 57 -9.53 12.65 -15.38
CA SER A 57 -8.28 12.80 -16.12
C SER A 57 -7.27 13.72 -15.43
N ARG A 58 -7.68 14.46 -14.40
CA ARG A 58 -6.78 15.36 -13.68
C ARG A 58 -6.12 14.74 -12.48
N VAL A 59 -6.50 13.53 -12.09
CA VAL A 59 -5.97 12.90 -10.90
C VAL A 59 -5.13 11.69 -11.29
N ASP A 60 -4.15 11.41 -10.44
CA ASP A 60 -3.33 10.20 -10.62
C ASP A 60 -4.13 9.02 -10.10
N ILE A 61 -4.83 8.36 -11.00
CA ILE A 61 -5.66 7.22 -10.66
C ILE A 61 -4.91 5.94 -10.96
N VAL A 62 -4.86 5.06 -9.98
CA VAL A 62 -4.32 3.73 -10.19
C VAL A 62 -5.42 2.87 -10.80
N THR A 63 -5.23 2.47 -12.05
CA THR A 63 -6.15 1.56 -12.73
C THR A 63 -5.75 0.12 -12.42
N ALA A 64 -6.66 -0.83 -12.72
CA ALA A 64 -6.34 -2.24 -12.52
C ALA A 64 -5.10 -2.66 -13.31
N THR A 65 -4.94 -2.14 -14.53
CA THR A 65 -3.77 -2.44 -15.36
C THR A 65 -2.50 -1.86 -14.74
N ASN A 66 -2.57 -0.61 -14.28
CA ASN A 66 -1.42 0.02 -13.63
C ASN A 66 -1.07 -0.67 -12.32
N ALA A 67 -2.07 -1.16 -11.60
CA ALA A 67 -1.81 -1.86 -10.34
C ALA A 67 -0.95 -3.09 -10.54
N ARG A 68 -1.15 -3.82 -11.62
CA ARG A 68 -0.34 -4.99 -11.94
C ARG A 68 1.12 -4.61 -12.13
N GLU A 69 1.37 -3.52 -12.86
CA GLU A 69 2.72 -3.05 -13.11
C GLU A 69 3.37 -2.53 -11.83
N ILE A 70 2.60 -1.83 -11.02
CA ILE A 70 3.07 -1.34 -9.73
C ILE A 70 3.49 -2.51 -8.84
N LEU A 71 2.66 -3.55 -8.80
CA LEU A 71 2.97 -4.73 -7.99
C LEU A 71 4.17 -5.50 -8.52
N ARG A 72 4.33 -5.54 -9.85
CA ARG A 72 5.51 -6.17 -10.44
C ARG A 72 6.80 -5.47 -9.98
N LYS A 73 6.80 -4.14 -9.99
CA LYS A 73 7.95 -3.36 -9.54
C LYS A 73 8.18 -3.54 -8.04
N ALA A 74 7.11 -3.57 -7.27
CA ALA A 74 7.23 -3.79 -5.83
C ALA A 74 7.80 -5.17 -5.52
N ASP A 75 7.41 -6.18 -6.30
CA ASP A 75 7.95 -7.53 -6.15
C ASP A 75 9.45 -7.56 -6.43
N GLU A 76 9.91 -6.80 -7.42
CA GLU A 76 11.34 -6.68 -7.72
C GLU A 76 12.09 -6.11 -6.51
N ILE A 77 11.54 -5.08 -5.88
CA ILE A 77 12.12 -4.49 -4.69
C ILE A 77 12.18 -5.51 -3.55
N ALA A 78 11.09 -6.27 -3.37
CA ALA A 78 11.04 -7.29 -2.33
C ALA A 78 12.12 -8.36 -2.55
N LYS A 79 12.36 -8.73 -3.80
CA LYS A 79 13.41 -9.68 -4.14
C LYS A 79 14.80 -9.11 -3.88
N GLU A 80 15.02 -7.84 -4.18
CA GLU A 80 16.28 -7.18 -3.87
C GLU A 80 16.56 -7.21 -2.37
N GLU A 81 15.51 -7.05 -1.56
CA GLU A 81 15.65 -7.08 -0.11
C GLU A 81 15.62 -8.51 0.45
N GLN A 82 15.52 -9.49 -0.41
CA GLN A 82 15.57 -10.91 -0.04
C GLN A 82 14.41 -11.32 0.87
N ALA A 83 13.24 -10.75 0.67
CA ALA A 83 12.04 -11.23 1.33
C ALA A 83 11.73 -12.64 0.81
N GLY A 84 11.28 -13.51 1.69
CA GLY A 84 11.03 -14.91 1.33
C GLY A 84 9.74 -15.06 0.53
N LYS A 85 8.66 -15.37 1.21
CA LYS A 85 7.36 -15.55 0.55
C LYS A 85 6.70 -14.19 0.36
N VAL A 86 6.31 -13.86 -0.89
CA VAL A 86 5.69 -12.59 -1.24
C VAL A 86 4.36 -12.85 -1.93
N ASN A 87 3.31 -12.22 -1.44
CA ASN A 87 1.99 -12.22 -2.07
C ASN A 87 1.71 -10.85 -2.65
N LEU A 88 1.15 -10.80 -3.84
CA LEU A 88 0.79 -9.55 -4.51
C LEU A 88 -0.73 -9.47 -4.60
N VAL A 89 -1.30 -8.39 -4.07
CA VAL A 89 -2.75 -8.21 -4.01
C VAL A 89 -3.15 -6.91 -4.69
N SER A 90 -4.02 -7.02 -5.69
CA SER A 90 -4.62 -5.87 -6.35
C SER A 90 -6.11 -5.89 -6.03
N LYS A 91 -6.63 -4.81 -5.49
CA LYS A 91 -8.04 -4.77 -5.11
C LYS A 91 -8.62 -3.40 -5.39
N GLY A 92 -9.86 -3.38 -5.90
CA GLY A 92 -10.56 -2.13 -6.16
C GLY A 92 -11.11 -1.50 -4.90
N GLY A 93 -11.05 -0.19 -4.82
CA GLY A 93 -11.62 0.56 -3.72
C GLY A 93 -10.70 1.66 -3.21
N GLN A 94 -11.15 2.33 -2.16
CA GLN A 94 -10.35 3.36 -1.53
C GLN A 94 -9.18 2.74 -0.78
N PRO A 95 -7.98 3.33 -0.89
CA PRO A 95 -6.78 2.72 -0.33
C PRO A 95 -6.88 2.33 1.15
N ALA A 96 -7.34 3.22 2.01
CA ALA A 96 -7.41 2.89 3.43
C ALA A 96 -8.33 1.70 3.70
N ASN A 97 -9.47 1.64 3.03
CA ASN A 97 -10.42 0.54 3.20
C ASN A 97 -9.84 -0.77 2.67
N VAL A 98 -9.19 -0.71 1.52
CA VAL A 98 -8.56 -1.90 0.93
C VAL A 98 -7.50 -2.47 1.88
N LEU A 99 -6.69 -1.60 2.46
CA LEU A 99 -5.65 -2.04 3.38
C LEU A 99 -6.22 -2.69 4.64
N VAL A 100 -7.24 -2.06 5.23
CA VAL A 100 -7.85 -2.60 6.44
C VAL A 100 -8.51 -3.96 6.18
N GLU A 101 -9.21 -4.09 5.05
CA GLU A 101 -9.82 -5.36 4.67
C GLU A 101 -8.78 -6.45 4.43
N ALA A 102 -7.71 -6.10 3.76
CA ALA A 102 -6.66 -7.07 3.44
C ALA A 102 -5.99 -7.60 4.70
N VAL A 103 -5.82 -6.75 5.70
CA VAL A 103 -5.24 -7.16 6.97
C VAL A 103 -6.02 -8.33 7.57
N GLY A 104 -7.35 -8.22 7.58
CA GLY A 104 -8.19 -9.30 8.10
C GLY A 104 -8.15 -10.55 7.25
N GLY A 105 -8.14 -10.38 5.92
CA GLY A 105 -8.23 -11.51 4.99
C GLY A 105 -6.96 -12.33 4.86
N TYR A 106 -5.81 -11.76 5.15
CA TYR A 106 -4.53 -12.44 4.96
C TYR A 106 -3.81 -12.79 6.27
N GLY A 107 -4.48 -12.60 7.40
CA GLY A 107 -3.88 -12.95 8.70
C GLY A 107 -2.66 -12.10 9.04
N VAL A 108 -2.66 -10.85 8.60
CA VAL A 108 -1.56 -9.93 8.79
C VAL A 108 -1.47 -9.51 10.25
N ASP A 109 -0.25 -9.44 10.79
CA ASP A 109 -0.05 -8.96 12.15
C ASP A 109 0.76 -7.66 12.21
N LEU A 110 1.26 -7.17 11.08
CA LEU A 110 1.87 -5.84 10.99
C LEU A 110 1.53 -5.21 9.64
N LEU A 111 0.98 -4.02 9.66
CA LEU A 111 0.70 -3.25 8.44
C LEU A 111 1.68 -2.08 8.35
N VAL A 112 2.39 -1.96 7.24
CA VAL A 112 3.38 -0.92 6.99
C VAL A 112 2.84 0.05 5.95
N VAL A 113 2.91 1.34 6.25
CA VAL A 113 2.52 2.38 5.30
C VAL A 113 3.52 3.53 5.37
N GLY A 114 3.69 4.26 4.28
CA GLY A 114 4.54 5.43 4.28
C GLY A 114 3.88 6.58 5.03
N ASN A 115 4.67 7.44 5.65
CA ASN A 115 4.12 8.54 6.43
C ASN A 115 3.43 9.61 5.59
N LYS A 116 3.78 9.71 4.31
CA LYS A 116 3.05 10.59 3.39
C LYS A 116 1.79 9.91 2.86
N GLY A 117 1.64 8.64 3.15
CA GLY A 117 0.53 7.86 2.72
C GLY A 117 0.55 7.59 1.23
N MET A 118 -0.39 6.77 0.79
CA MET A 118 -0.59 6.55 -0.62
C MET A 118 -1.41 7.71 -1.18
N ARG A 119 -1.13 8.08 -2.42
CA ARG A 119 -1.90 9.12 -3.06
C ARG A 119 -3.34 8.66 -3.21
N SER A 120 -4.24 9.56 -2.94
CA SER A 120 -5.65 9.27 -3.12
C SER A 120 -5.99 9.27 -4.60
N MET A 121 -7.13 8.72 -4.93
CA MET A 121 -7.64 8.78 -6.27
C MET A 121 -7.97 10.20 -6.70
N ALA A 122 -8.25 11.08 -5.77
CA ALA A 122 -8.54 12.47 -6.07
C ALA A 122 -7.37 13.39 -5.76
N GLY A 123 -6.20 12.84 -5.49
CA GLY A 123 -4.97 13.59 -5.28
C GLY A 123 -4.83 14.22 -3.91
N ARG A 124 -5.90 14.64 -3.27
CA ARG A 124 -5.82 15.31 -1.96
C ARG A 124 -6.92 14.90 -0.98
N ILE A 125 -7.95 14.25 -1.46
CA ILE A 125 -9.12 13.96 -0.63
C ILE A 125 -8.79 12.99 0.50
N PHE A 126 -7.88 12.08 0.24
CA PHE A 126 -7.53 11.04 1.21
C PHE A 126 -6.13 11.27 1.79
N GLY A 127 -5.78 12.54 1.98
CA GLY A 127 -4.43 12.91 2.42
C GLY A 127 -4.00 12.33 3.75
N ASN A 128 -4.92 11.79 4.55
CA ASN A 128 -4.58 11.21 5.84
C ASN A 128 -4.80 9.71 5.87
N ILE A 129 -4.39 9.03 4.80
CA ILE A 129 -4.49 7.57 4.74
C ILE A 129 -3.77 6.89 5.91
N PRO A 130 -2.51 7.26 6.25
CA PRO A 130 -1.85 6.62 7.38
C PRO A 130 -2.59 6.76 8.70
N GLY A 131 -3.12 7.95 8.97
CA GLY A 131 -3.90 8.19 10.19
C GLY A 131 -5.19 7.37 10.22
N ASN A 132 -5.88 7.29 9.09
CA ASN A 132 -7.12 6.53 8.99
C ASN A 132 -6.85 5.03 9.17
N VAL A 133 -5.79 4.53 8.56
CA VAL A 133 -5.40 3.14 8.69
C VAL A 133 -5.00 2.83 10.14
N ALA A 134 -4.22 3.69 10.76
CA ALA A 134 -3.79 3.48 12.14
C ALA A 134 -4.97 3.40 13.10
N LYS A 135 -6.02 4.18 12.83
CA LYS A 135 -7.23 4.17 13.65
C LYS A 135 -8.05 2.90 13.49
N LYS A 136 -8.13 2.38 12.29
CA LYS A 136 -9.08 1.32 11.93
C LYS A 136 -8.47 -0.07 11.88
N ALA A 137 -7.17 -0.16 11.67
CA ALA A 137 -6.53 -1.46 11.51
C ALA A 137 -6.51 -2.22 12.83
N PRO A 138 -6.91 -3.49 12.84
CA PRO A 138 -6.95 -4.28 14.08
C PRO A 138 -5.59 -4.91 14.41
N VAL A 139 -4.50 -4.38 13.89
CA VAL A 139 -3.15 -4.92 14.08
C VAL A 139 -2.16 -3.78 14.28
N ASP A 140 -0.92 -4.11 14.56
CA ASP A 140 0.12 -3.10 14.66
C ASP A 140 0.31 -2.40 13.32
N VAL A 141 0.56 -1.10 13.36
CA VAL A 141 0.78 -0.28 12.16
C VAL A 141 2.12 0.44 12.31
N MET A 142 2.96 0.32 11.30
CA MET A 142 4.23 1.03 11.24
C MET A 142 4.14 2.12 10.18
N LEU A 143 4.48 3.34 10.56
CA LEU A 143 4.59 4.45 9.64
C LEU A 143 6.06 4.64 9.29
N VAL A 144 6.40 4.48 8.02
CA VAL A 144 7.76 4.63 7.54
C VAL A 144 7.97 6.06 7.08
N ASP A 145 8.99 6.71 7.60
CA ASP A 145 9.33 8.06 7.16
C ASP A 145 10.01 7.99 5.81
N THR A 146 9.32 8.44 4.79
CA THR A 146 9.78 8.37 3.41
C THR A 146 10.40 9.68 2.92
N ARG A 147 10.43 10.71 3.75
CA ARG A 147 10.87 12.05 3.31
C ARG A 147 12.35 12.12 2.95
N ALA A 148 13.17 11.41 3.69
CA ALA A 148 14.61 11.47 3.48
C ALA A 148 15.04 10.92 2.13
N GLU A 149 14.29 9.99 1.58
CA GLU A 149 14.61 9.34 0.30
C GLU A 149 13.64 9.70 -0.80
N GLY A 150 12.44 10.12 -0.45
CA GLY A 150 11.38 10.33 -1.41
C GLY A 150 11.34 11.69 -2.05
N HIS A 151 12.11 12.65 -1.58
CA HIS A 151 12.03 14.02 -2.08
C HIS A 151 13.24 14.45 -2.90
N ASP A 152 14.18 13.61 -3.05
CA ASP A 152 15.39 13.93 -3.81
C ASP A 152 15.12 14.06 -5.31
#